data_589c783bb22ff2941d21dec8b19fdf4f
#
_entry.id   589c783bb22ff2941d21dec8b19fdf4f
#
_cell.length_a   1.000
_cell.length_b   1.000
_cell.length_c   1.000
_cell.angle_alpha   90.00
_cell.angle_beta   90.00
_cell.angle_gamma   90.00
#
_symmetry.space_group_name_H-M   'P 1'
#
loop_
_entity.id
_entity.type
_entity.pdbx_description
1 polymer ?
#
loop_
_entity_poly.entity_id
_entity_poly.type
_entity_poly.pdbx_seq_one_letter_code
_entity_poly.pdbx_strand_id
1 'polypeptide(L)'
;EFNSSNIKDFRGRLKSWIKMGMLAGRIFYLKDMWARDVAALTFASFMALIPFMAMMFVIARGFGYASLLESWLSTTFEAQPVVAQTIVNFVHNYIENTQSNYIIGTGIVMFLYTIVSLMQKIELTFDDIWHTGERSWKQIVTEYPTILFGLGLLILFASSINVWTVNMVDNVDRIADIGDSIPSFILHLAAFVPMFLFFVFCYYVIPNTYIRVRSTLVPSFLAGVCMTALQYGYIYLQVFLSSYNVIYGSLAAIPLFLLWLQISWAIVVFGALLCHTNQNIHYYDGDLQYDHLKLVQRIKVCGVVMHLVCRRFNQGEQAYTPKEIHDLTKIPQQIVNPVSYTHLRAHETLR
;
A
#
# COMPACT_ATOMS: atom_id res chain seq x y z
N GLU A 1 37.39 -15.13 -13.44
CA GLU A 1 37.81 -14.25 -12.31
C GLU A 1 36.58 -13.56 -11.72
N PHE A 2 35.96 -14.20 -10.72
CA PHE A 2 34.92 -13.55 -9.93
C PHE A 2 35.60 -12.55 -9.01
N ASN A 3 35.52 -11.25 -9.36
CA ASN A 3 36.24 -10.16 -8.74
C ASN A 3 35.81 -9.97 -7.29
N SER A 4 36.76 -10.10 -6.35
CA SER A 4 36.55 -9.96 -4.89
C SER A 4 35.97 -8.58 -4.48
N SER A 5 36.09 -7.58 -5.33
CA SER A 5 35.47 -6.25 -5.15
C SER A 5 33.94 -6.30 -5.24
N ASN A 6 33.38 -7.10 -6.15
CA ASN A 6 31.92 -7.27 -6.30
C ASN A 6 31.28 -7.97 -5.09
N ILE A 7 31.99 -8.89 -4.43
CA ILE A 7 31.49 -9.60 -3.24
C ILE A 7 31.45 -8.66 -2.03
N LYS A 8 32.45 -7.76 -1.88
CA LYS A 8 32.45 -6.74 -0.80
C LYS A 8 31.32 -5.73 -0.99
N ASP A 9 31.06 -5.33 -2.22
CA ASP A 9 29.97 -4.40 -2.57
C ASP A 9 28.60 -5.05 -2.40
N PHE A 10 28.45 -6.34 -2.76
CA PHE A 10 27.23 -7.09 -2.55
C PHE A 10 26.91 -7.31 -1.05
N ARG A 11 27.92 -7.71 -0.26
CA ARG A 11 27.78 -7.84 1.20
C ARG A 11 27.46 -6.52 1.88
N GLY A 12 28.03 -5.42 1.42
CA GLY A 12 27.73 -4.07 1.88
C GLY A 12 26.27 -3.69 1.58
N ARG A 13 25.81 -3.93 0.37
CA ARG A 13 24.42 -3.70 -0.03
C ARG A 13 23.44 -4.58 0.75
N LEU A 14 23.73 -5.86 0.92
CA LEU A 14 22.89 -6.77 1.71
C LEU A 14 22.75 -6.31 3.17
N LYS A 15 23.86 -5.89 3.81
CA LYS A 15 23.81 -5.32 5.16
C LYS A 15 22.96 -4.04 5.23
N SER A 16 23.05 -3.19 4.21
CA SER A 16 22.23 -1.98 4.11
C SER A 16 20.73 -2.32 4.00
N TRP A 17 20.37 -3.33 3.19
CA TRP A 17 18.99 -3.80 3.06
C TRP A 17 18.44 -4.40 4.35
N ILE A 18 19.24 -5.22 5.06
CA ILE A 18 18.85 -5.79 6.35
C ILE A 18 18.65 -4.67 7.39
N LYS A 19 19.58 -3.70 7.46
CA LYS A 19 19.47 -2.54 8.35
C LYS A 19 18.19 -1.75 8.05
N MET A 20 17.88 -1.54 6.78
CA MET A 20 16.69 -0.84 6.33
C MET A 20 15.40 -1.58 6.71
N GLY A 21 15.36 -2.91 6.51
CA GLY A 21 14.24 -3.73 6.93
C GLY A 21 14.01 -3.73 8.45
N MET A 22 15.09 -3.82 9.23
CA MET A 22 15.02 -3.73 10.69
C MET A 22 14.54 -2.35 11.15
N LEU A 23 15.00 -1.28 10.51
CA LEU A 23 14.60 0.08 10.84
C LEU A 23 13.12 0.31 10.52
N ALA A 24 12.67 -0.11 9.33
CA ALA A 24 11.27 -0.04 8.94
C ALA A 24 10.38 -0.85 9.89
N GLY A 25 10.80 -2.09 10.25
CA GLY A 25 10.09 -2.91 11.22
C GLY A 25 9.98 -2.27 12.60
N ARG A 26 11.06 -1.63 13.05
CA ARG A 26 11.07 -0.90 14.32
C ARG A 26 10.13 0.32 14.28
N ILE A 27 10.13 1.10 13.21
CA ILE A 27 9.23 2.25 13.05
C ILE A 27 7.77 1.77 12.98
N PHE A 28 7.50 0.69 12.22
CA PHE A 28 6.18 0.10 12.11
C PHE A 28 5.61 -0.32 13.47
N TYR A 29 6.44 -0.92 14.32
CA TYR A 29 6.08 -1.33 15.67
C TYR A 29 5.92 -0.13 16.63
N LEU A 30 6.88 0.81 16.64
CA LEU A 30 6.88 1.95 17.57
C LEU A 30 5.77 2.96 17.30
N LYS A 31 5.36 3.14 16.04
CA LYS A 31 4.23 4.00 15.67
C LYS A 31 2.87 3.28 15.79
N ASP A 32 2.87 2.02 16.23
CA ASP A 32 1.66 1.22 16.39
C ASP A 32 0.81 1.12 15.11
N MET A 33 1.49 1.13 13.94
CA MET A 33 0.86 1.21 12.61
C MET A 33 -0.06 0.02 12.33
N TRP A 34 0.24 -1.15 12.95
CA TRP A 34 -0.64 -2.31 12.84
C TRP A 34 -2.01 -2.06 13.46
N ALA A 35 -2.05 -1.55 14.68
CA ALA A 35 -3.31 -1.35 15.41
C ALA A 35 -4.07 -0.12 14.93
N ARG A 36 -3.37 0.91 14.49
CA ARG A 36 -3.96 2.18 14.06
C ARG A 36 -4.29 2.17 12.56
N ASP A 37 -3.28 2.14 11.71
CA ASP A 37 -3.44 2.41 10.28
C ASP A 37 -3.94 1.18 9.53
N VAL A 38 -3.33 0.02 9.76
CA VAL A 38 -3.72 -1.23 9.10
C VAL A 38 -5.14 -1.64 9.49
N ALA A 39 -5.51 -1.56 10.77
CA ALA A 39 -6.87 -1.87 11.21
C ALA A 39 -7.90 -0.89 10.65
N ALA A 40 -7.59 0.41 10.62
CA ALA A 40 -8.47 1.44 10.06
C ALA A 40 -8.71 1.25 8.55
N LEU A 41 -7.65 0.93 7.78
CA LEU A 41 -7.73 0.63 6.36
C LEU A 41 -8.51 -0.66 6.10
N THR A 42 -8.28 -1.70 6.90
CA THR A 42 -9.02 -2.97 6.82
C THR A 42 -10.51 -2.75 7.01
N PHE A 43 -10.89 -2.06 8.07
CA PHE A 43 -12.29 -1.75 8.35
C PHE A 43 -12.93 -0.89 7.26
N ALA A 44 -12.22 0.16 6.81
CA ALA A 44 -12.72 1.03 5.75
C ALA A 44 -12.92 0.28 4.44
N SER A 45 -11.98 -0.60 4.06
CA SER A 45 -12.09 -1.42 2.84
C SER A 45 -13.23 -2.42 2.94
N PHE A 46 -13.42 -3.05 4.10
CA PHE A 46 -14.52 -3.97 4.33
C PHE A 46 -15.88 -3.27 4.22
N MET A 47 -16.02 -2.09 4.82
CA MET A 47 -17.25 -1.28 4.70
C MET A 47 -17.48 -0.77 3.27
N ALA A 48 -16.42 -0.46 2.53
CA ALA A 48 -16.49 -0.04 1.14
C ALA A 48 -16.94 -1.15 0.18
N LEU A 49 -16.76 -2.42 0.56
CA LEU A 49 -17.10 -3.56 -0.28
C LEU A 49 -18.60 -3.61 -0.61
N ILE A 50 -19.46 -3.29 0.36
CA ILE A 50 -20.93 -3.38 0.20
C ILE A 50 -21.43 -2.42 -0.89
N PRO A 51 -21.21 -1.09 -0.80
CA PRO A 51 -21.66 -0.17 -1.86
C PRO A 51 -20.92 -0.38 -3.18
N PHE A 52 -19.67 -0.86 -3.15
CA PHE A 52 -18.91 -1.21 -4.35
C PHE A 52 -19.57 -2.38 -5.10
N MET A 53 -19.88 -3.47 -4.40
CA MET A 53 -20.56 -4.64 -4.99
C MET A 53 -21.93 -4.26 -5.53
N ALA A 54 -22.73 -3.50 -4.77
CA ALA A 54 -24.03 -3.02 -5.23
C ALA A 54 -23.92 -2.23 -6.54
N MET A 55 -22.94 -1.31 -6.64
CA MET A 55 -22.70 -0.51 -7.85
C MET A 55 -22.23 -1.37 -9.03
N MET A 56 -21.34 -2.33 -8.80
CA MET A 56 -20.87 -3.26 -9.83
C MET A 56 -22.06 -4.01 -10.46
N PHE A 57 -23.01 -4.47 -9.64
CA PHE A 57 -24.21 -5.14 -10.14
C PHE A 57 -25.17 -4.19 -10.90
N VAL A 58 -25.36 -2.96 -10.44
CA VAL A 58 -26.16 -1.96 -11.14
C VAL A 58 -25.58 -1.68 -12.53
N ILE A 59 -24.26 -1.51 -12.61
CA ILE A 59 -23.54 -1.29 -13.87
C ILE A 59 -23.66 -2.53 -14.77
N ALA A 60 -23.36 -3.71 -14.25
CA ALA A 60 -23.44 -4.96 -15.01
C ALA A 60 -24.84 -5.21 -15.58
N ARG A 61 -25.89 -4.94 -14.79
CA ARG A 61 -27.28 -5.02 -15.25
C ARG A 61 -27.58 -4.00 -16.34
N GLY A 62 -27.12 -2.75 -16.19
CA GLY A 62 -27.32 -1.69 -17.19
C GLY A 62 -26.73 -2.03 -18.55
N PHE A 63 -25.62 -2.77 -18.58
CA PHE A 63 -24.98 -3.26 -19.81
C PHE A 63 -25.42 -4.67 -20.24
N GLY A 64 -26.35 -5.31 -19.51
CA GLY A 64 -26.79 -6.67 -19.83
C GLY A 64 -25.85 -7.80 -19.40
N TYR A 65 -24.85 -7.50 -18.58
CA TYR A 65 -23.83 -8.46 -18.12
C TYR A 65 -24.11 -9.05 -16.73
N ALA A 66 -25.32 -8.93 -16.20
CA ALA A 66 -25.65 -9.42 -14.86
C ALA A 66 -25.38 -10.94 -14.71
N SER A 67 -25.78 -11.76 -15.69
CA SER A 67 -25.55 -13.20 -15.69
C SER A 67 -24.07 -13.59 -15.75
N LEU A 68 -23.24 -12.80 -16.43
CA LEU A 68 -21.80 -13.00 -16.47
C LEU A 68 -21.16 -12.70 -15.11
N LEU A 69 -21.62 -11.66 -14.41
CA LEU A 69 -21.15 -11.32 -13.08
C LEU A 69 -21.54 -12.39 -12.05
N GLU A 70 -22.77 -12.91 -12.13
CA GLU A 70 -23.24 -14.00 -11.28
C GLU A 70 -22.44 -15.29 -11.50
N SER A 71 -22.19 -15.66 -12.76
CA SER A 71 -21.36 -16.82 -13.08
C SER A 71 -19.91 -16.64 -12.61
N TRP A 72 -19.36 -15.45 -12.76
CA TRP A 72 -18.02 -15.13 -12.27
C TRP A 72 -17.93 -15.22 -10.74
N LEU A 73 -18.93 -14.69 -10.03
CA LEU A 73 -18.99 -14.80 -8.56
C LEU A 73 -19.09 -16.26 -8.12
N SER A 74 -19.97 -17.06 -8.73
CA SER A 74 -20.13 -18.48 -8.38
C SER A 74 -18.85 -19.26 -8.64
N THR A 75 -18.12 -18.98 -9.70
CA THR A 75 -16.81 -19.61 -10.01
C THR A 75 -15.72 -19.14 -9.05
N THR A 76 -15.67 -17.83 -8.75
CA THR A 76 -14.65 -17.28 -7.86
C THR A 76 -14.80 -17.78 -6.41
N PHE A 77 -16.04 -17.97 -5.96
CA PHE A 77 -16.37 -18.48 -4.63
C PHE A 77 -16.81 -19.96 -4.66
N GLU A 78 -16.32 -20.75 -5.61
CA GLU A 78 -16.65 -22.17 -5.74
C GLU A 78 -16.38 -22.95 -4.45
N ALA A 79 -15.32 -22.63 -3.73
CA ALA A 79 -15.01 -23.19 -2.43
C ALA A 79 -15.99 -22.77 -1.31
N GLN A 80 -16.82 -21.75 -1.54
CA GLN A 80 -17.76 -21.19 -0.56
C GLN A 80 -19.10 -20.79 -1.22
N PRO A 81 -19.88 -21.77 -1.70
CA PRO A 81 -21.09 -21.53 -2.47
C PRO A 81 -22.17 -20.74 -1.68
N VAL A 82 -22.20 -20.90 -0.36
CA VAL A 82 -23.10 -20.16 0.53
C VAL A 82 -22.80 -18.66 0.51
N VAL A 83 -21.51 -18.28 0.48
CA VAL A 83 -21.09 -16.87 0.43
C VAL A 83 -21.47 -16.27 -0.94
N ALA A 84 -21.15 -16.97 -2.03
CA ALA A 84 -21.54 -16.56 -3.38
C ALA A 84 -23.05 -16.31 -3.47
N GLN A 85 -23.85 -17.26 -3.01
CA GLN A 85 -25.30 -17.19 -3.07
C GLN A 85 -25.88 -16.10 -2.17
N THR A 86 -25.26 -15.86 -1.00
CA THR A 86 -25.65 -14.77 -0.11
C THR A 86 -25.41 -13.41 -0.76
N ILE A 87 -24.26 -13.22 -1.43
CA ILE A 87 -23.94 -11.99 -2.16
C ILE A 87 -24.94 -11.79 -3.31
N VAL A 88 -25.17 -12.82 -4.12
CA VAL A 88 -26.12 -12.76 -5.24
C VAL A 88 -27.53 -12.44 -4.75
N ASN A 89 -28.02 -13.12 -3.72
CA ASN A 89 -29.35 -12.87 -3.15
C ASN A 89 -29.46 -11.46 -2.54
N PHE A 90 -28.43 -11.00 -1.84
CA PHE A 90 -28.41 -9.64 -1.30
C PHE A 90 -28.54 -8.60 -2.41
N VAL A 91 -27.84 -8.81 -3.51
CA VAL A 91 -27.86 -7.90 -4.65
C VAL A 91 -29.19 -7.98 -5.40
N HIS A 92 -29.74 -9.18 -5.63
CA HIS A 92 -31.08 -9.35 -6.24
C HIS A 92 -32.14 -8.63 -5.41
N ASN A 93 -32.17 -8.85 -4.10
CA ASN A 93 -33.10 -8.18 -3.21
C ASN A 93 -32.93 -6.65 -3.21
N TYR A 94 -31.67 -6.16 -3.28
CA TYR A 94 -31.40 -4.73 -3.39
C TYR A 94 -31.91 -4.16 -4.70
N ILE A 95 -31.72 -4.85 -5.82
CA ILE A 95 -32.10 -4.39 -7.15
C ILE A 95 -33.64 -4.51 -7.38
N GLU A 96 -34.25 -5.59 -6.96
CA GLU A 96 -35.71 -5.81 -7.14
C GLU A 96 -36.54 -4.85 -6.30
N ASN A 97 -36.09 -4.57 -5.08
CA ASN A 97 -36.72 -3.57 -4.22
C ASN A 97 -36.42 -2.12 -4.63
N THR A 98 -35.48 -1.91 -5.57
CA THR A 98 -35.02 -0.59 -6.02
C THR A 98 -35.69 -0.15 -7.32
N GLN A 99 -37.01 -0.20 -7.38
CA GLN A 99 -37.77 0.33 -8.55
C GLN A 99 -37.85 1.85 -8.60
N SER A 100 -37.33 2.56 -7.58
CA SER A 100 -37.37 4.02 -7.52
C SER A 100 -36.02 4.63 -7.95
N ASN A 101 -36.05 5.54 -8.93
CA ASN A 101 -34.88 6.30 -9.39
C ASN A 101 -34.13 7.03 -8.23
N TYR A 102 -34.83 7.34 -7.13
CA TYR A 102 -34.24 7.95 -5.95
C TYR A 102 -33.26 7.03 -5.23
N ILE A 103 -33.53 5.73 -5.19
CA ILE A 103 -32.67 4.74 -4.51
C ILE A 103 -31.38 4.51 -5.30
N ILE A 104 -31.46 4.48 -6.64
CA ILE A 104 -30.29 4.40 -7.51
C ILE A 104 -29.41 5.64 -7.30
N GLY A 105 -30.00 6.85 -7.30
CA GLY A 105 -29.26 8.09 -7.07
C GLY A 105 -28.57 8.12 -5.71
N THR A 106 -29.27 7.71 -4.64
CA THR A 106 -28.68 7.63 -3.29
C THR A 106 -27.54 6.59 -3.24
N GLY A 107 -27.69 5.45 -3.92
CA GLY A 107 -26.66 4.42 -4.01
C GLY A 107 -25.39 4.93 -4.69
N ILE A 108 -25.50 5.69 -5.76
CA ILE A 108 -24.36 6.33 -6.45
C ILE A 108 -23.64 7.31 -5.52
N VAL A 109 -24.39 8.17 -4.82
CA VAL A 109 -23.80 9.13 -3.89
C VAL A 109 -23.06 8.43 -2.74
N MET A 110 -23.67 7.38 -2.15
CA MET A 110 -23.03 6.59 -1.11
C MET A 110 -21.76 5.90 -1.62
N PHE A 111 -21.79 5.35 -2.83
CA PHE A 111 -20.64 4.72 -3.46
C PHE A 111 -19.49 5.71 -3.67
N LEU A 112 -19.77 6.88 -4.25
CA LEU A 112 -18.76 7.92 -4.47
C LEU A 112 -18.19 8.41 -3.13
N TYR A 113 -19.03 8.65 -2.14
CA TYR A 113 -18.59 9.03 -0.79
C TYR A 113 -17.67 7.98 -0.20
N THR A 114 -18.01 6.69 -0.33
CA THR A 114 -17.23 5.59 0.25
C THR A 114 -15.87 5.46 -0.43
N ILE A 115 -15.79 5.60 -1.77
CA ILE A 115 -14.51 5.58 -2.50
C ILE A 115 -13.62 6.74 -2.08
N VAL A 116 -14.17 7.95 -2.04
CA VAL A 116 -13.42 9.15 -1.62
C VAL A 116 -12.92 8.98 -0.17
N SER A 117 -13.79 8.51 0.74
CA SER A 117 -13.43 8.26 2.14
C SER A 117 -12.33 7.21 2.30
N LEU A 118 -12.39 6.11 1.52
CA LEU A 118 -11.34 5.09 1.52
C LEU A 118 -10.02 5.67 1.00
N MET A 119 -10.07 6.42 -0.11
CA MET A 119 -8.89 7.03 -0.71
C MET A 119 -8.23 8.03 0.25
N GLN A 120 -9.03 8.85 0.94
CA GLN A 120 -8.52 9.75 1.99
C GLN A 120 -7.82 9.01 3.13
N LYS A 121 -8.36 7.87 3.58
CA LYS A 121 -7.70 7.06 4.62
C LYS A 121 -6.37 6.47 4.16
N ILE A 122 -6.30 6.02 2.89
CA ILE A 122 -5.05 5.56 2.28
C ILE A 122 -4.05 6.72 2.25
N GLU A 123 -4.48 7.88 1.77
CA GLU A 123 -3.64 9.07 1.71
C GLU A 123 -3.10 9.47 3.09
N LEU A 124 -3.96 9.61 4.10
CA LEU A 124 -3.55 9.95 5.46
C LEU A 124 -2.49 8.99 6.02
N THR A 125 -2.63 7.68 5.74
CA THR A 125 -1.61 6.69 6.15
C THR A 125 -0.29 6.93 5.44
N PHE A 126 -0.32 7.26 4.15
CA PHE A 126 0.88 7.57 3.37
C PHE A 126 1.49 8.90 3.80
N ASP A 127 0.68 9.92 4.04
CA ASP A 127 1.14 11.24 4.52
C ASP A 127 1.82 11.15 5.89
N ASP A 128 1.34 10.29 6.79
CA ASP A 128 2.02 10.01 8.07
C ASP A 128 3.39 9.34 7.87
N ILE A 129 3.55 8.49 6.85
CA ILE A 129 4.83 7.86 6.51
C ILE A 129 5.80 8.87 5.90
N TRP A 130 5.35 9.68 4.94
CA TRP A 130 6.20 10.65 4.21
C TRP A 130 6.29 12.02 4.90
N HIS A 131 5.52 12.24 5.98
CA HIS A 131 5.43 13.52 6.69
C HIS A 131 5.01 14.67 5.75
N THR A 132 4.07 14.39 4.87
CA THR A 132 3.48 15.35 3.93
C THR A 132 2.19 15.93 4.49
N GLY A 133 1.74 17.04 3.91
CA GLY A 133 0.45 17.65 4.26
C GLY A 133 -0.70 17.09 3.43
N GLU A 134 -1.90 17.18 3.97
CA GLU A 134 -3.13 16.75 3.31
C GLU A 134 -3.36 17.51 1.99
N ARG A 135 -3.93 16.84 1.00
CA ARG A 135 -4.33 17.45 -0.27
C ARG A 135 -5.48 18.45 -0.07
N SER A 136 -5.40 19.55 -0.79
CA SER A 136 -6.51 20.50 -0.86
C SER A 136 -7.71 19.90 -1.61
N TRP A 137 -8.92 20.41 -1.36
CA TRP A 137 -10.14 19.97 -2.06
C TRP A 137 -10.02 19.98 -3.59
N LYS A 138 -9.31 20.96 -4.14
CA LYS A 138 -9.07 21.04 -5.60
C LYS A 138 -8.21 19.88 -6.09
N GLN A 139 -7.19 19.50 -5.34
CA GLN A 139 -6.33 18.36 -5.64
C GLN A 139 -7.09 17.03 -5.53
N ILE A 140 -7.92 16.87 -4.48
CA ILE A 140 -8.76 15.68 -4.32
C ILE A 140 -9.63 15.44 -5.55
N VAL A 141 -10.33 16.49 -6.02
CA VAL A 141 -11.26 16.38 -7.16
C VAL A 141 -10.52 16.07 -8.48
N THR A 142 -9.26 16.50 -8.64
CA THR A 142 -8.48 16.27 -9.87
C THR A 142 -7.62 15.02 -9.82
N GLU A 143 -6.99 14.73 -8.68
CA GLU A 143 -6.01 13.66 -8.57
C GLU A 143 -6.63 12.29 -8.25
N TYR A 144 -7.67 12.22 -7.41
CA TYR A 144 -8.30 10.93 -7.09
C TYR A 144 -8.92 10.24 -8.31
N PRO A 145 -9.68 10.93 -9.19
CA PRO A 145 -10.14 10.31 -10.42
C PRO A 145 -8.99 9.83 -11.31
N THR A 146 -7.89 10.57 -11.38
CA THR A 146 -6.71 10.19 -12.16
C THR A 146 -6.03 8.95 -11.59
N ILE A 147 -5.88 8.86 -10.26
CA ILE A 147 -5.31 7.68 -9.58
C ILE A 147 -6.23 6.47 -9.79
N LEU A 148 -7.54 6.62 -9.59
CA LEU A 148 -8.51 5.54 -9.79
C LEU A 148 -8.55 5.06 -11.24
N PHE A 149 -8.48 5.98 -12.20
CA PHE A 149 -8.36 5.64 -13.63
C PHE A 149 -7.08 4.87 -13.93
N GLY A 150 -5.93 5.31 -13.38
CA GLY A 150 -4.66 4.60 -13.50
C GLY A 150 -4.69 3.20 -12.91
N LEU A 151 -5.33 3.03 -11.73
CA LEU A 151 -5.57 1.70 -11.14
C LEU A 151 -6.46 0.84 -12.02
N GLY A 152 -7.53 1.40 -12.60
CA GLY A 152 -8.40 0.71 -13.55
C GLY A 152 -7.64 0.20 -14.77
N LEU A 153 -6.78 1.03 -15.37
CA LEU A 153 -5.92 0.63 -16.49
C LEU A 153 -4.95 -0.49 -16.10
N LEU A 154 -4.38 -0.46 -14.89
CA LEU A 154 -3.52 -1.54 -14.39
C LEU A 154 -4.28 -2.87 -14.23
N ILE A 155 -5.53 -2.82 -13.75
CA ILE A 155 -6.39 -4.01 -13.65
C ILE A 155 -6.68 -4.58 -15.03
N LEU A 156 -7.01 -3.75 -16.03
CA LEU A 156 -7.22 -4.18 -17.42
C LEU A 156 -5.95 -4.79 -18.00
N PHE A 157 -4.79 -4.19 -17.76
CA PHE A 157 -3.50 -4.73 -18.18
C PHE A 157 -3.19 -6.07 -17.51
N ALA A 158 -3.43 -6.20 -16.21
CA ALA A 158 -3.27 -7.45 -15.47
C ALA A 158 -4.18 -8.55 -16.02
N SER A 159 -5.45 -8.24 -16.30
CA SER A 159 -6.41 -9.16 -16.90
C SER A 159 -5.95 -9.62 -18.29
N SER A 160 -5.43 -8.71 -19.10
CA SER A 160 -4.91 -9.00 -20.44
C SER A 160 -3.71 -9.95 -20.38
N ILE A 161 -2.79 -9.75 -19.42
CA ILE A 161 -1.65 -10.66 -19.21
C ILE A 161 -2.14 -12.05 -18.77
N ASN A 162 -3.12 -12.12 -17.86
CA ASN A 162 -3.66 -13.41 -17.43
C ASN A 162 -4.30 -14.18 -18.60
N VAL A 163 -5.11 -13.53 -19.43
CA VAL A 163 -5.69 -14.15 -20.63
C VAL A 163 -4.59 -14.60 -21.60
N TRP A 164 -3.57 -13.79 -21.80
CA TRP A 164 -2.44 -14.16 -22.66
C TRP A 164 -1.66 -15.37 -22.11
N THR A 165 -1.40 -15.40 -20.80
CA THR A 165 -0.73 -16.54 -20.14
C THR A 165 -1.53 -17.82 -20.26
N VAL A 166 -2.84 -17.81 -20.02
CA VAL A 166 -3.69 -18.98 -20.17
C VAL A 166 -3.67 -19.49 -21.62
N ASN A 167 -3.85 -18.61 -22.59
CA ASN A 167 -3.78 -18.99 -24.00
C ASN A 167 -2.41 -19.55 -24.42
N MET A 168 -1.32 -19.08 -23.82
CA MET A 168 0.02 -19.61 -24.06
C MET A 168 0.17 -21.01 -23.43
N VAL A 169 -0.34 -21.26 -22.23
CA VAL A 169 -0.36 -22.60 -21.62
C VAL A 169 -1.09 -23.59 -22.52
N ASP A 170 -2.30 -23.27 -22.94
CA ASP A 170 -3.11 -24.13 -23.80
C ASP A 170 -2.42 -24.45 -25.16
N ASN A 171 -1.66 -23.49 -25.69
CA ASN A 171 -0.90 -23.69 -26.92
C ASN A 171 0.40 -24.50 -26.69
N VAL A 172 1.04 -24.33 -25.55
CA VAL A 172 2.27 -25.07 -25.20
C VAL A 172 1.96 -26.52 -24.90
N ASP A 173 0.86 -26.81 -24.18
CA ASP A 173 0.40 -28.18 -23.94
C ASP A 173 0.08 -28.95 -25.24
N ARG A 174 -0.27 -28.24 -26.32
CA ARG A 174 -0.46 -28.82 -27.66
C ARG A 174 0.83 -29.06 -28.44
N ILE A 175 1.93 -28.40 -28.06
CA ILE A 175 3.22 -28.43 -28.76
C ILE A 175 4.27 -29.23 -27.98
N ALA A 176 4.04 -29.45 -26.67
CA ALA A 176 5.06 -29.99 -25.76
C ALA A 176 5.28 -31.47 -25.84
N ASP A 177 6.09 -31.84 -26.84
CA ASP A 177 7.09 -32.94 -26.69
C ASP A 177 8.48 -32.41 -26.28
N ILE A 178 8.60 -31.11 -25.90
CA ILE A 178 9.89 -30.45 -25.64
C ILE A 178 9.89 -29.84 -24.21
N GLY A 179 10.45 -30.59 -23.23
CA GLY A 179 11.11 -30.05 -22.04
C GLY A 179 10.32 -29.14 -21.08
N ASP A 180 9.75 -29.73 -20.06
CA ASP A 180 8.79 -29.29 -19.06
C ASP A 180 9.11 -28.04 -18.18
N SER A 181 10.29 -27.44 -18.25
CA SER A 181 10.70 -26.52 -17.17
C SER A 181 10.72 -25.02 -17.51
N ILE A 182 11.00 -24.66 -18.75
CA ILE A 182 11.19 -23.25 -19.14
C ILE A 182 9.86 -22.51 -19.32
N PRO A 183 8.82 -23.09 -19.93
CA PRO A 183 7.54 -22.40 -20.11
C PRO A 183 6.85 -22.03 -18.80
N SER A 184 6.85 -22.91 -17.80
CA SER A 184 6.18 -22.69 -16.52
C SER A 184 6.80 -21.53 -15.72
N PHE A 185 8.12 -21.39 -15.71
CA PHE A 185 8.80 -20.29 -15.03
C PHE A 185 8.46 -18.93 -15.66
N ILE A 186 8.46 -18.85 -16.99
CA ILE A 186 8.11 -17.61 -17.73
C ILE A 186 6.65 -17.22 -17.45
N LEU A 187 5.74 -18.17 -17.37
CA LEU A 187 4.33 -17.94 -17.06
C LEU A 187 4.13 -17.41 -15.64
N HIS A 188 4.80 -17.99 -14.65
CA HIS A 188 4.77 -17.49 -13.28
C HIS A 188 5.37 -16.08 -13.16
N LEU A 189 6.46 -15.82 -13.91
CA LEU A 189 7.07 -14.49 -13.96
C LEU A 189 6.12 -13.47 -14.63
N ALA A 190 5.46 -13.85 -15.71
CA ALA A 190 4.48 -12.97 -16.38
C ALA A 190 3.29 -12.66 -15.46
N ALA A 191 2.78 -13.64 -14.71
CA ALA A 191 1.71 -13.43 -13.75
C ALA A 191 2.11 -12.54 -12.57
N PHE A 192 3.40 -12.49 -12.21
CA PHE A 192 3.92 -11.63 -11.15
C PHE A 192 4.05 -10.15 -11.57
N VAL A 193 4.30 -9.88 -12.86
CA VAL A 193 4.54 -8.51 -13.37
C VAL A 193 3.41 -7.53 -13.03
N PRO A 194 2.12 -7.84 -13.22
CA PRO A 194 1.04 -6.93 -12.85
C PRO A 194 1.04 -6.56 -11.35
N MET A 195 1.28 -7.53 -10.47
CA MET A 195 1.34 -7.30 -9.03
C MET A 195 2.52 -6.38 -8.66
N PHE A 196 3.67 -6.60 -9.27
CA PHE A 196 4.83 -5.73 -9.11
C PHE A 196 4.53 -4.29 -9.58
N LEU A 197 3.95 -4.13 -10.77
CA LEU A 197 3.59 -2.82 -11.32
C LEU A 197 2.53 -2.12 -10.47
N PHE A 198 1.57 -2.84 -9.92
CA PHE A 198 0.58 -2.31 -8.99
C PHE A 198 1.26 -1.67 -7.77
N PHE A 199 2.21 -2.36 -7.14
CA PHE A 199 2.93 -1.80 -5.99
C PHE A 199 3.83 -0.63 -6.38
N VAL A 200 4.49 -0.69 -7.54
CA VAL A 200 5.27 0.46 -8.07
C VAL A 200 4.37 1.67 -8.25
N PHE A 201 3.20 1.47 -8.84
CA PHE A 201 2.21 2.54 -9.04
C PHE A 201 1.73 3.10 -7.70
N CYS A 202 1.33 2.26 -6.75
CA CYS A 202 0.87 2.67 -5.44
C CYS A 202 1.92 3.50 -4.69
N TYR A 203 3.17 3.03 -4.64
CA TYR A 203 4.23 3.72 -3.90
C TYR A 203 4.77 4.96 -4.59
N TYR A 204 4.58 5.08 -5.90
CA TYR A 204 5.01 6.24 -6.67
C TYR A 204 3.95 7.34 -6.78
N VAL A 205 2.66 6.96 -6.93
CA VAL A 205 1.59 7.90 -7.31
C VAL A 205 0.75 8.34 -6.10
N ILE A 206 0.50 7.44 -5.14
CA ILE A 206 -0.37 7.77 -3.99
C ILE A 206 0.25 8.86 -3.09
N PRO A 207 1.55 8.82 -2.70
CA PRO A 207 2.11 9.83 -1.82
C PRO A 207 2.11 11.23 -2.46
N ASN A 208 1.71 12.25 -1.68
CA ASN A 208 1.70 13.65 -2.12
C ASN A 208 3.11 14.28 -2.04
N THR A 209 4.12 13.59 -2.63
CA THR A 209 5.51 14.06 -2.61
C THR A 209 6.31 13.45 -3.75
N TYR A 210 7.48 14.05 -4.05
CA TYR A 210 8.35 13.50 -5.09
C TYR A 210 9.09 12.25 -4.60
N ILE A 211 8.82 11.13 -5.24
CA ILE A 211 9.46 9.85 -4.97
C ILE A 211 10.32 9.43 -6.15
N ARG A 212 11.53 8.97 -5.86
CA ARG A 212 12.42 8.43 -6.89
C ARG A 212 11.98 7.03 -7.28
N VAL A 213 11.68 6.79 -8.56
CA VAL A 213 11.27 5.46 -9.06
C VAL A 213 12.23 4.35 -8.62
N ARG A 214 13.54 4.63 -8.61
CA ARG A 214 14.55 3.64 -8.15
C ARG A 214 14.35 3.21 -6.68
N SER A 215 13.80 4.09 -5.85
CA SER A 215 13.55 3.79 -4.44
C SER A 215 12.30 2.94 -4.24
N THR A 216 11.39 2.89 -5.22
CA THR A 216 10.16 2.10 -5.15
C THR A 216 10.36 0.65 -5.62
N LEU A 217 11.31 0.39 -6.55
CA LEU A 217 11.43 -0.90 -7.22
C LEU A 217 11.63 -2.07 -6.26
N VAL A 218 12.58 -1.98 -5.33
CA VAL A 218 12.86 -3.09 -4.40
C VAL A 218 11.76 -3.29 -3.36
N PRO A 219 11.23 -2.23 -2.71
CA PRO A 219 10.06 -2.38 -1.84
C PRO A 219 8.84 -2.96 -2.56
N SER A 220 8.57 -2.53 -3.80
CA SER A 220 7.46 -3.06 -4.60
C SER A 220 7.65 -4.54 -4.95
N PHE A 221 8.88 -4.94 -5.28
CA PHE A 221 9.19 -6.36 -5.53
C PHE A 221 8.95 -7.21 -4.27
N LEU A 222 9.44 -6.76 -3.11
CA LEU A 222 9.23 -7.47 -1.84
C LEU A 222 7.74 -7.53 -1.47
N ALA A 223 7.02 -6.42 -1.60
CA ALA A 223 5.59 -6.36 -1.34
C ALA A 223 4.82 -7.30 -2.29
N GLY A 224 5.18 -7.31 -3.58
CA GLY A 224 4.59 -8.22 -4.57
C GLY A 224 4.82 -9.69 -4.22
N VAL A 225 6.03 -10.07 -3.83
CA VAL A 225 6.35 -11.44 -3.39
C VAL A 225 5.55 -11.82 -2.15
N CYS A 226 5.52 -10.95 -1.12
CA CYS A 226 4.75 -11.18 0.10
C CYS A 226 3.26 -11.30 -0.19
N MET A 227 2.71 -10.46 -1.07
CA MET A 227 1.30 -10.50 -1.45
C MET A 227 0.95 -11.76 -2.22
N THR A 228 1.80 -12.19 -3.14
CA THR A 228 1.63 -13.46 -3.87
C THR A 228 1.67 -14.65 -2.89
N ALA A 229 2.63 -14.67 -1.97
CA ALA A 229 2.70 -15.72 -0.94
C ALA A 229 1.45 -15.71 -0.03
N LEU A 230 0.97 -14.54 0.37
CA LEU A 230 -0.27 -14.39 1.14
C LEU A 230 -1.47 -14.94 0.36
N GLN A 231 -1.57 -14.66 -0.93
CA GLN A 231 -2.67 -15.14 -1.78
C GLN A 231 -2.70 -16.67 -1.85
N TYR A 232 -1.56 -17.31 -2.09
CA TYR A 232 -1.48 -18.76 -2.08
C TYR A 232 -1.79 -19.36 -0.70
N GLY A 233 -1.28 -18.75 0.36
CA GLY A 233 -1.58 -19.14 1.74
C GLY A 233 -3.07 -19.02 2.08
N TYR A 234 -3.72 -17.96 1.60
CA TYR A 234 -5.16 -17.76 1.77
C TYR A 234 -5.98 -18.82 1.05
N ILE A 235 -5.67 -19.11 -0.22
CA ILE A 235 -6.35 -20.15 -1.00
C ILE A 235 -6.18 -21.52 -0.31
N TYR A 236 -4.97 -21.86 0.10
CA TYR A 236 -4.72 -23.12 0.81
C TYR A 236 -5.53 -23.22 2.11
N LEU A 237 -5.54 -22.15 2.91
CA LEU A 237 -6.29 -22.11 4.16
C LEU A 237 -7.81 -22.17 3.94
N GLN A 238 -8.31 -21.52 2.89
CA GLN A 238 -9.73 -21.54 2.48
C GLN A 238 -10.17 -22.97 2.11
N VAL A 239 -9.39 -23.69 1.28
CA VAL A 239 -9.67 -25.07 0.90
C VAL A 239 -9.59 -26.00 2.11
N PHE A 240 -8.60 -25.82 2.98
CA PHE A 240 -8.44 -26.59 4.20
C PHE A 240 -9.65 -26.45 5.15
N LEU A 241 -10.10 -25.22 5.39
CA LEU A 241 -11.27 -24.95 6.24
C LEU A 241 -12.58 -25.44 5.63
N SER A 242 -12.73 -25.32 4.30
CA SER A 242 -13.91 -25.80 3.57
C SER A 242 -14.07 -27.32 3.67
N SER A 243 -12.98 -28.07 3.74
CA SER A 243 -13.00 -29.54 3.85
C SER A 243 -13.37 -30.05 5.25
N TYR A 244 -13.28 -29.20 6.29
CA TYR A 244 -13.46 -29.64 7.69
C TYR A 244 -14.89 -29.66 8.16
N ASN A 245 -15.79 -28.77 7.67
CA ASN A 245 -17.22 -28.83 8.04
C ASN A 245 -18.05 -27.81 7.25
N VAL A 246 -19.18 -28.25 6.68
CA VAL A 246 -20.10 -27.40 5.89
C VAL A 246 -20.66 -26.23 6.71
N ILE A 247 -20.86 -26.42 8.02
CA ILE A 247 -21.43 -25.38 8.91
C ILE A 247 -20.36 -24.36 9.34
N TYR A 248 -19.17 -24.83 9.73
CA TYR A 248 -18.09 -23.94 10.18
C TYR A 248 -17.38 -23.23 9.00
N GLY A 249 -17.33 -23.86 7.83
CA GLY A 249 -16.67 -23.31 6.64
C GLY A 249 -17.27 -21.98 6.17
N SER A 250 -18.59 -21.88 6.15
CA SER A 250 -19.28 -20.65 5.74
C SER A 250 -19.16 -19.53 6.80
N LEU A 251 -19.18 -19.87 8.09
CA LEU A 251 -19.02 -18.90 9.17
C LEU A 251 -17.58 -18.38 9.28
N ALA A 252 -16.60 -19.24 8.99
CA ALA A 252 -15.18 -18.88 9.02
C ALA A 252 -14.75 -17.98 7.85
N ALA A 253 -15.52 -17.90 6.78
CA ALA A 253 -15.20 -17.13 5.57
C ALA A 253 -14.96 -15.64 5.85
N ILE A 254 -15.86 -15.01 6.60
CA ILE A 254 -15.77 -13.57 6.92
C ILE A 254 -14.55 -13.25 7.79
N PRO A 255 -14.29 -13.92 8.92
CA PRO A 255 -13.08 -13.71 9.69
C PRO A 255 -11.79 -13.99 8.89
N LEU A 256 -11.79 -15.05 8.08
CA LEU A 256 -10.64 -15.38 7.24
C LEU A 256 -10.37 -14.29 6.19
N PHE A 257 -11.41 -13.78 5.56
CA PHE A 257 -11.31 -12.67 4.60
C PHE A 257 -10.81 -11.39 5.27
N LEU A 258 -11.31 -11.07 6.47
CA LEU A 258 -10.83 -9.92 7.24
C LEU A 258 -9.35 -10.06 7.62
N LEU A 259 -8.93 -11.26 8.03
CA LEU A 259 -7.52 -11.54 8.32
C LEU A 259 -6.64 -11.36 7.08
N TRP A 260 -7.07 -11.91 5.93
CA TRP A 260 -6.38 -11.74 4.65
C TRP A 260 -6.29 -10.25 4.27
N LEU A 261 -7.37 -9.50 4.40
CA LEU A 261 -7.41 -8.07 4.12
C LEU A 261 -6.49 -7.27 5.05
N GLN A 262 -6.45 -7.63 6.34
CA GLN A 262 -5.58 -6.99 7.33
C GLN A 262 -4.10 -7.25 7.04
N ILE A 263 -3.71 -8.47 6.69
CA ILE A 263 -2.33 -8.79 6.32
C ILE A 263 -1.98 -8.12 5.00
N SER A 264 -2.91 -8.04 4.05
CA SER A 264 -2.71 -7.31 2.78
C SER A 264 -2.39 -5.84 3.02
N TRP A 265 -3.15 -5.15 3.85
CA TRP A 265 -2.86 -3.76 4.22
C TRP A 265 -1.55 -3.62 5.00
N ALA A 266 -1.20 -4.59 5.85
CA ALA A 266 0.10 -4.59 6.52
C ALA A 266 1.26 -4.65 5.52
N ILE A 267 1.16 -5.48 4.48
CA ILE A 267 2.16 -5.56 3.40
C ILE A 267 2.25 -4.22 2.65
N VAL A 268 1.10 -3.60 2.31
CA VAL A 268 1.06 -2.29 1.63
C VAL A 268 1.74 -1.21 2.47
N VAL A 269 1.34 -1.05 3.73
CA VAL A 269 1.86 -0.01 4.64
C VAL A 269 3.33 -0.24 4.95
N PHE A 270 3.72 -1.49 5.21
CA PHE A 270 5.12 -1.84 5.46
C PHE A 270 6.01 -1.61 4.23
N GLY A 271 5.52 -1.96 3.03
CA GLY A 271 6.23 -1.70 1.78
C GLY A 271 6.38 -0.20 1.49
N ALA A 272 5.36 0.61 1.80
CA ALA A 272 5.43 2.07 1.74
C ALA A 272 6.49 2.63 2.68
N LEU A 273 6.56 2.11 3.91
CA LEU A 273 7.57 2.48 4.90
C LEU A 273 8.98 2.07 4.46
N LEU A 274 9.13 0.89 3.84
CA LEU A 274 10.39 0.46 3.23
C LEU A 274 10.80 1.41 2.09
N CYS A 275 9.86 1.86 1.26
CA CYS A 275 10.13 2.82 0.19
C CYS A 275 10.62 4.16 0.76
N HIS A 276 9.95 4.70 1.77
CA HIS A 276 10.36 5.91 2.46
C HIS A 276 11.77 5.76 3.08
N THR A 277 12.01 4.66 3.78
CA THR A 277 13.32 4.38 4.42
C THR A 277 14.42 4.22 3.37
N ASN A 278 14.13 3.57 2.22
CA ASN A 278 15.07 3.42 1.11
C ASN A 278 15.44 4.76 0.46
N GLN A 279 14.46 5.65 0.28
CA GLN A 279 14.71 6.99 -0.26
C GLN A 279 15.53 7.85 0.69
N ASN A 280 15.33 7.68 1.99
CA ASN A 280 15.87 8.54 3.04
C ASN A 280 16.97 7.84 3.88
N ILE A 281 17.58 6.76 3.37
CA ILE A 281 18.55 5.96 4.14
C ILE A 281 19.71 6.78 4.66
N HIS A 282 20.16 7.80 3.93
CA HIS A 282 21.22 8.72 4.36
C HIS A 282 20.82 9.59 5.56
N TYR A 283 19.52 9.78 5.80
CA TYR A 283 19.02 10.52 6.96
C TYR A 283 19.01 9.66 8.23
N TYR A 284 18.99 8.33 8.06
CA TYR A 284 18.94 7.34 9.14
C TYR A 284 20.32 6.81 9.56
N ASP A 285 21.39 7.44 9.07
CA ASP A 285 22.78 7.02 9.35
C ASP A 285 23.25 7.41 10.76
N GLY A 286 22.47 7.04 11.77
CA GLY A 286 22.77 7.18 13.17
C GLY A 286 21.74 6.46 14.04
N ASP A 287 22.20 5.63 14.99
CA ASP A 287 21.35 4.87 15.92
C ASP A 287 20.54 5.74 16.91
N LEU A 288 20.55 7.06 16.74
CA LEU A 288 19.98 8.02 17.68
C LEU A 288 18.64 8.56 17.15
N GLN A 289 17.54 8.05 17.66
CA GLN A 289 16.23 8.70 17.57
C GLN A 289 16.10 9.78 18.65
N TYR A 290 15.48 10.92 18.31
CA TYR A 290 15.27 12.03 19.23
C TYR A 290 14.58 11.58 20.55
N ASP A 291 13.62 10.66 20.46
CA ASP A 291 12.88 10.17 21.62
C ASP A 291 13.71 9.30 22.59
N HIS A 292 14.79 8.71 22.11
CA HIS A 292 15.73 7.92 22.94
C HIS A 292 16.86 8.73 23.52
N LEU A 293 16.98 10.03 23.16
CA LEU A 293 17.98 10.91 23.77
C LEU A 293 17.60 11.25 25.22
N LYS A 294 18.58 11.13 26.11
CA LYS A 294 18.44 11.65 27.48
C LYS A 294 18.18 13.15 27.45
N LEU A 295 17.42 13.67 28.40
CA LEU A 295 17.05 15.09 28.46
C LEU A 295 18.25 16.03 28.27
N VAL A 296 19.39 15.71 28.91
CA VAL A 296 20.63 16.48 28.77
C VAL A 296 21.15 16.52 27.32
N GLN A 297 21.03 15.43 26.59
CA GLN A 297 21.45 15.36 25.19
C GLN A 297 20.49 16.17 24.30
N ARG A 298 19.17 16.12 24.56
CA ARG A 298 18.19 16.96 23.86
C ARG A 298 18.48 18.46 24.06
N ILE A 299 18.77 18.87 25.29
CA ILE A 299 19.13 20.26 25.60
C ILE A 299 20.40 20.68 24.86
N LYS A 300 21.44 19.83 24.82
CA LYS A 300 22.68 20.14 24.08
C LYS A 300 22.44 20.31 22.59
N VAL A 301 21.67 19.42 21.97
CA VAL A 301 21.31 19.52 20.55
C VAL A 301 20.51 20.80 20.28
N CYS A 302 19.53 21.08 21.12
CA CYS A 302 18.71 22.31 21.02
C CYS A 302 19.62 23.56 21.10
N GLY A 303 20.58 23.60 22.04
CA GLY A 303 21.54 24.69 22.18
C GLY A 303 22.41 24.89 20.94
N VAL A 304 22.91 23.79 20.33
CA VAL A 304 23.72 23.85 19.10
C VAL A 304 22.89 24.36 17.91
N VAL A 305 21.68 23.85 17.73
CA VAL A 305 20.80 24.29 16.65
C VAL A 305 20.44 25.76 16.81
N MET A 306 20.05 26.18 18.03
CA MET A 306 19.72 27.57 18.32
C MET A 306 20.91 28.51 18.09
N HIS A 307 22.12 28.10 18.51
CA HIS A 307 23.33 28.89 18.28
C HIS A 307 23.57 29.15 16.78
N LEU A 308 23.44 28.09 15.95
CA LEU A 308 23.60 28.24 14.50
C LEU A 308 22.52 29.14 13.88
N VAL A 309 21.27 28.97 14.29
CA VAL A 309 20.15 29.81 13.81
C VAL A 309 20.35 31.26 14.19
N CYS A 310 20.66 31.56 15.47
CA CYS A 310 20.91 32.93 15.94
C CYS A 310 22.12 33.57 15.24
N ARG A 311 23.21 32.80 15.03
CA ARG A 311 24.40 33.31 14.34
C ARG A 311 24.08 33.75 12.91
N ARG A 312 23.30 32.94 12.14
CA ARG A 312 22.96 33.26 10.76
C ARG A 312 21.93 34.37 10.67
N PHE A 313 21.01 34.41 11.63
CA PHE A 313 20.03 35.50 11.75
C PHE A 313 20.75 36.85 11.98
N ASN A 314 21.76 36.92 12.87
CA ASN A 314 22.53 38.12 13.12
C ASN A 314 23.37 38.55 11.89
N GLN A 315 23.69 37.63 10.98
CA GLN A 315 24.42 37.90 9.74
C GLN A 315 23.48 38.35 8.60
N GLY A 316 22.16 38.36 8.80
CA GLY A 316 21.18 38.70 7.77
C GLY A 316 21.06 37.67 6.62
N GLU A 317 21.59 36.47 6.85
CA GLU A 317 21.56 35.39 5.85
C GLU A 317 20.27 34.56 5.95
N GLN A 318 19.96 33.80 4.88
CA GLN A 318 18.82 32.88 4.88
C GLN A 318 18.96 31.79 5.94
N ALA A 319 17.84 31.36 6.54
CA ALA A 319 17.84 30.32 7.56
C ALA A 319 18.47 29.02 7.07
N TYR A 320 19.20 28.33 7.96
CA TYR A 320 19.76 27.02 7.65
C TYR A 320 18.66 26.00 7.36
N THR A 321 18.82 25.23 6.31
CA THR A 321 18.03 24.02 6.10
C THR A 321 18.48 22.91 7.08
N PRO A 322 17.62 21.97 7.48
CA PRO A 322 18.00 20.86 8.35
C PRO A 322 19.16 20.03 7.79
N LYS A 323 19.32 19.99 6.47
CA LYS A 323 20.42 19.32 5.79
C LYS A 323 21.74 20.05 6.01
N GLU A 324 21.75 21.37 5.88
CA GLU A 324 22.96 22.17 6.16
C GLU A 324 23.39 22.06 7.61
N ILE A 325 22.43 22.05 8.56
CA ILE A 325 22.74 21.83 9.99
C ILE A 325 23.37 20.46 10.21
N HIS A 326 22.84 19.41 9.55
CA HIS A 326 23.43 18.06 9.60
C HIS A 326 24.86 18.05 9.04
N ASP A 327 25.08 18.66 7.87
CA ASP A 327 26.40 18.70 7.22
C ASP A 327 27.44 19.42 8.08
N LEU A 328 27.04 20.48 8.78
CA LEU A 328 27.91 21.26 9.68
C LEU A 328 28.18 20.57 11.02
N THR A 329 27.18 19.97 11.63
CA THR A 329 27.26 19.47 13.01
C THR A 329 27.44 17.96 13.11
N LYS A 330 27.19 17.23 12.01
CA LYS A 330 27.10 15.77 11.97
C LYS A 330 26.02 15.20 12.88
N ILE A 331 25.11 16.04 13.37
CA ILE A 331 23.93 15.60 14.13
C ILE A 331 22.93 15.00 13.12
N PRO A 332 22.41 13.79 13.35
CA PRO A 332 21.41 13.16 12.45
C PRO A 332 20.20 14.06 12.24
N GLN A 333 19.73 14.17 11.00
CA GLN A 333 18.60 15.04 10.65
C GLN A 333 17.31 14.71 11.42
N GLN A 334 17.12 13.45 11.80
CA GLN A 334 16.03 13.02 12.68
C GLN A 334 16.00 13.73 14.04
N ILE A 335 17.15 14.17 14.50
CA ILE A 335 17.29 14.91 15.76
C ILE A 335 17.15 16.39 15.51
N VAL A 336 17.61 16.88 14.36
CA VAL A 336 17.53 18.31 13.98
C VAL A 336 16.09 18.71 13.61
N ASN A 337 15.38 17.88 12.85
CA ASN A 337 14.02 18.19 12.37
C ASN A 337 13.01 18.51 13.49
N PRO A 338 12.84 17.69 14.55
CA PRO A 338 11.90 18.03 15.63
C PRO A 338 12.25 19.34 16.33
N VAL A 339 13.56 19.60 16.51
CA VAL A 339 14.05 20.83 17.16
C VAL A 339 13.76 22.06 16.30
N SER A 340 14.04 22.00 15.00
CA SER A 340 13.78 23.12 14.10
C SER A 340 12.27 23.34 13.87
N TYR A 341 11.45 22.28 13.82
CA TYR A 341 10.02 22.38 13.61
C TYR A 341 9.28 22.95 14.82
N THR A 342 9.65 22.58 16.03
CA THR A 342 9.04 23.11 17.25
C THR A 342 9.33 24.62 17.43
N HIS A 343 10.50 25.08 16.99
CA HIS A 343 10.84 26.51 17.05
C HIS A 343 10.23 27.33 15.93
N LEU A 344 10.11 26.81 14.71
CA LEU A 344 9.42 27.50 13.61
C LEU A 344 7.92 27.68 13.89
N ARG A 345 7.25 26.66 14.44
CA ARG A 345 5.83 26.75 14.80
C ARG A 345 5.56 27.70 15.97
N ALA A 346 6.48 27.82 16.91
CA ALA A 346 6.37 28.80 18.00
C ALA A 346 6.42 30.25 17.48
N HIS A 347 7.11 30.53 16.38
CA HIS A 347 7.15 31.85 15.75
C HIS A 347 5.92 32.17 14.91
N GLU A 348 5.23 31.17 14.33
CA GLU A 348 3.97 31.37 13.60
C GLU A 348 2.78 31.66 14.52
N THR A 349 2.80 31.16 15.76
CA THR A 349 1.75 31.40 16.75
C THR A 349 1.89 32.73 17.50
N LEU A 350 3.00 33.44 17.29
CA LEU A 350 3.25 34.78 17.90
C LEU A 350 3.04 35.94 16.90
N ARG A 351 2.55 35.66 15.70
CA ARG A 351 2.02 36.65 14.74
C ARG A 351 0.52 36.49 14.65
#